data_27bc3ad38a698b75712868396c46a67a
#
_entry.id   27bc3ad38a698b75712868396c46a67a
#
_cell.length_a   1.000
_cell.length_b   1.000
_cell.length_c   1.000
_cell.angle_alpha   90.00
_cell.angle_beta   90.00
_cell.angle_gamma   90.00
#
_symmetry.space_group_name_H-M   'P 1'
#
loop_
_entity.id
_entity.type
_entity.pdbx_description
1 polymer ?
#
loop_
_entity_poly.entity_id
_entity_poly.type
_entity_poly.pdbx_seq_one_letter_code
_entity_poly.pdbx_strand_id
1 'polypeptide(L)'
;KDLIKRLGGNPSFIFSLIQKFNDPKATPIYPDHDIIVMSDEAHRTQNGLFADNLVHLLPTASRIGFTGTPLLRDDNITARTFGGYVSIYDFKRAVDDRATVPLYYENRGEKLKDLKNPEINAEIAAALEQAGEMDASQLAKLEREFAKEVHLLTAPKRLRIVAQDFVRHYSDL
;
A
#
# COMPACT_ATOMS: atom_id res chain seq x y z
N LYS A 1 8.98 25.64 -4.32
CA LYS A 1 10.06 26.65 -4.29
C LYS A 1 10.82 26.68 -2.96
N ASP A 2 10.16 26.62 -1.80
CA ASP A 2 10.83 26.66 -0.48
C ASP A 2 11.70 25.40 -0.23
N LEU A 3 11.21 24.19 -0.56
CA LEU A 3 11.96 22.95 -0.40
C LEU A 3 13.28 22.96 -1.21
N ILE A 4 13.23 23.36 -2.48
CA ILE A 4 14.42 23.45 -3.35
C ILE A 4 15.44 24.43 -2.77
N LYS A 5 14.98 25.59 -2.30
CA LYS A 5 15.85 26.57 -1.64
C LYS A 5 16.52 26.00 -0.39
N ARG A 6 15.79 25.21 0.41
CA ARG A 6 16.34 24.56 1.61
C ARG A 6 17.33 23.47 1.27
N LEU A 7 17.07 22.67 0.24
CA LEU A 7 17.95 21.62 -0.26
C LEU A 7 19.27 22.17 -0.82
N GLY A 8 19.24 23.36 -1.43
CA GLY A 8 20.45 24.07 -1.90
C GLY A 8 21.22 24.79 -0.79
N GLY A 9 20.65 24.86 0.44
CA GLY A 9 21.34 25.34 1.63
C GLY A 9 22.08 24.19 2.32
N ASN A 10 22.57 24.43 3.53
CA ASN A 10 23.18 23.41 4.38
C ASN A 10 22.46 23.27 5.73
N PRO A 11 21.16 22.89 5.76
CA PRO A 11 20.45 22.60 6.99
C PRO A 11 20.83 21.23 7.52
N SER A 12 20.88 21.06 8.83
CA SER A 12 21.20 19.78 9.46
C SER A 12 20.14 18.71 9.15
N PHE A 13 18.85 19.11 9.09
CA PHE A 13 17.72 18.21 8.83
C PHE A 13 16.66 18.90 7.99
N ILE A 14 16.07 18.13 7.06
CA ILE A 14 14.87 18.51 6.31
C ILE A 14 13.87 17.37 6.39
N PHE A 15 12.68 17.63 6.92
CA PHE A 15 11.56 16.71 6.86
C PHE A 15 10.63 17.13 5.74
N SER A 16 10.29 16.19 4.87
CA SER A 16 9.42 16.43 3.72
C SER A 16 8.57 15.22 3.39
N LEU A 17 7.41 15.48 2.81
CA LEU A 17 6.60 14.43 2.20
C LEU A 17 7.09 14.18 0.77
N ILE A 18 7.04 12.94 0.31
CA ILE A 18 7.46 12.56 -1.06
C ILE A 18 6.68 13.32 -2.14
N GLN A 19 5.41 13.66 -1.88
CA GLN A 19 4.55 14.41 -2.80
C GLN A 19 5.04 15.83 -3.09
N LYS A 20 5.99 16.35 -2.30
CA LYS A 20 6.62 17.64 -2.58
C LYS A 20 7.61 17.60 -3.76
N PHE A 21 8.02 16.40 -4.17
CA PHE A 21 8.88 16.17 -5.34
C PHE A 21 8.03 15.95 -6.60
N ASN A 22 7.14 16.90 -6.89
CA ASN A 22 6.14 16.81 -7.96
C ASN A 22 6.55 17.50 -9.26
N ASP A 23 7.75 18.04 -9.36
CA ASP A 23 8.25 18.71 -10.56
C ASP A 23 9.30 17.84 -11.27
N PRO A 24 8.95 17.16 -12.38
CA PRO A 24 9.87 16.34 -13.14
C PRO A 24 10.94 17.16 -13.91
N LYS A 25 10.75 18.48 -14.01
CA LYS A 25 11.66 19.39 -14.70
C LYS A 25 12.52 20.21 -13.74
N ALA A 26 12.45 19.90 -12.43
CA ALA A 26 13.28 20.59 -11.45
C ALA A 26 14.77 20.40 -11.80
N THR A 27 15.54 21.48 -11.74
CA THR A 27 16.98 21.43 -12.00
C THR A 27 17.66 20.61 -10.90
N PRO A 28 18.50 19.61 -11.26
CA PRO A 28 19.26 18.85 -10.29
C PRO A 28 20.11 19.74 -9.39
N ILE A 29 20.20 19.38 -8.12
CA ILE A 29 20.98 20.08 -7.11
C ILE A 29 22.25 19.27 -6.84
N TYR A 30 23.40 19.91 -6.93
CA TYR A 30 24.70 19.34 -6.63
C TYR A 30 25.33 20.16 -5.49
N PRO A 31 24.95 19.89 -4.25
CA PRO A 31 25.52 20.60 -3.12
C PRO A 31 27.00 20.22 -2.93
N ASP A 32 27.74 21.09 -2.27
CA ASP A 32 29.13 20.87 -1.91
C ASP A 32 29.31 20.05 -0.61
N HIS A 33 28.21 19.52 -0.10
CA HIS A 33 28.16 18.69 1.10
C HIS A 33 27.34 17.40 0.84
N ASP A 34 27.56 16.39 1.64
CA ASP A 34 26.85 15.13 1.55
C ASP A 34 25.40 15.25 1.99
N ILE A 35 24.51 14.69 1.18
CA ILE A 35 23.09 14.53 1.52
C ILE A 35 22.78 13.05 1.70
N ILE A 36 22.11 12.71 2.80
CA ILE A 36 21.56 11.40 3.05
C ILE A 36 20.03 11.51 3.03
N VAL A 37 19.40 10.81 2.09
CA VAL A 37 17.95 10.70 2.01
C VAL A 37 17.51 9.45 2.75
N MET A 38 16.72 9.65 3.81
CA MET A 38 16.11 8.58 4.61
C MET A 38 14.63 8.49 4.25
N SER A 39 14.22 7.36 3.67
CA SER A 39 12.83 7.13 3.26
C SER A 39 12.16 6.14 4.20
N ASP A 40 11.14 6.59 4.92
CA ASP A 40 10.27 5.71 5.69
C ASP A 40 9.18 5.13 4.79
N GLU A 41 8.68 3.93 5.12
CA GLU A 41 7.73 3.17 4.30
C GLU A 41 8.19 3.08 2.83
N ALA A 42 9.46 2.76 2.65
CA ALA A 42 10.12 2.82 1.36
C ALA A 42 9.40 2.04 0.25
N HIS A 43 8.71 0.95 0.58
CA HIS A 43 7.90 0.17 -0.37
C HIS A 43 6.74 0.96 -1.00
N ARG A 44 6.20 1.96 -0.31
CA ARG A 44 5.09 2.81 -0.81
C ARG A 44 5.57 3.97 -1.66
N THR A 45 6.77 4.44 -1.41
CA THR A 45 7.28 5.67 -2.01
C THR A 45 8.06 5.44 -3.31
N GLN A 46 8.36 4.18 -3.65
CA GLN A 46 9.29 3.84 -4.73
C GLN A 46 8.66 3.59 -6.09
N ASN A 47 7.36 3.37 -6.14
CA ASN A 47 6.64 3.13 -7.37
C ASN A 47 5.94 4.41 -7.82
N GLY A 48 6.68 5.34 -8.44
CA GLY A 48 6.00 6.48 -9.01
C GLY A 48 6.88 7.71 -9.28
N LEU A 49 6.28 8.61 -10.01
CA LEU A 49 6.84 9.87 -10.49
C LEU A 49 7.60 10.68 -9.40
N PHE A 50 7.13 10.65 -8.17
CA PHE A 50 7.75 11.45 -7.09
C PHE A 50 9.11 10.89 -6.65
N ALA A 51 9.26 9.56 -6.66
CA ALA A 51 10.53 8.93 -6.33
C ALA A 51 11.56 9.18 -7.42
N ASP A 52 11.16 9.08 -8.70
CA ASP A 52 12.01 9.38 -9.83
C ASP A 52 12.45 10.85 -9.81
N ASN A 53 11.53 11.76 -9.50
CA ASN A 53 11.82 13.17 -9.37
C ASN A 53 12.78 13.48 -8.23
N LEU A 54 12.67 12.76 -7.10
CA LEU A 54 13.62 12.89 -5.98
C LEU A 54 15.02 12.43 -6.39
N VAL A 55 15.11 11.30 -7.09
CA VAL A 55 16.38 10.79 -7.61
C VAL A 55 16.99 11.77 -8.61
N HIS A 56 16.18 12.31 -9.50
CA HIS A 56 16.61 13.31 -10.47
C HIS A 56 17.08 14.62 -9.82
N LEU A 57 16.35 15.07 -8.81
CA LEU A 57 16.67 16.33 -8.11
C LEU A 57 17.96 16.24 -7.29
N LEU A 58 18.23 15.08 -6.67
CA LEU A 58 19.39 14.84 -5.81
C LEU A 58 20.18 13.62 -6.28
N PRO A 59 20.86 13.71 -7.43
CA PRO A 59 21.49 12.56 -8.06
C PRO A 59 22.70 12.00 -7.28
N THR A 60 23.37 12.83 -6.49
CA THR A 60 24.55 12.45 -5.69
C THR A 60 24.22 12.03 -4.27
N ALA A 61 22.96 12.15 -3.84
CA ALA A 61 22.57 11.81 -2.48
C ALA A 61 22.66 10.31 -2.21
N SER A 62 23.21 9.94 -1.05
CA SER A 62 23.12 8.59 -0.52
C SER A 62 21.67 8.31 -0.07
N ARG A 63 21.20 7.07 -0.26
CA ARG A 63 19.80 6.72 0.04
C ARG A 63 19.74 5.52 0.96
N ILE A 64 18.89 5.62 1.97
CA ILE A 64 18.55 4.52 2.87
C ILE A 64 17.03 4.43 3.01
N GLY A 65 16.48 3.23 2.82
CA GLY A 65 15.04 2.96 2.95
C GLY A 65 14.74 2.11 4.17
N PHE A 66 13.69 2.46 4.88
CA PHE A 66 13.14 1.69 5.99
C PHE A 66 11.77 1.15 5.56
N THR A 67 11.50 -0.14 5.80
CA THR A 67 10.20 -0.74 5.48
C THR A 67 9.95 -1.97 6.34
N GLY A 68 8.74 -2.10 6.86
CA GLY A 68 8.28 -3.31 7.55
C GLY A 68 7.75 -4.39 6.59
N THR A 69 7.47 -4.04 5.34
CA THR A 69 6.88 -4.93 4.33
C THR A 69 7.58 -4.81 2.99
N PRO A 70 8.80 -5.34 2.84
CA PRO A 70 9.47 -5.36 1.55
C PRO A 70 8.63 -6.15 0.55
N LEU A 71 8.39 -5.57 -0.62
CA LEU A 71 7.64 -6.23 -1.68
C LEU A 71 8.53 -7.27 -2.36
N LEU A 72 8.32 -8.53 -2.05
CA LEU A 72 9.09 -9.67 -2.58
C LEU A 72 9.03 -9.78 -4.13
N ARG A 73 8.04 -9.16 -4.77
CA ARG A 73 7.90 -9.16 -6.24
C ARG A 73 8.58 -7.97 -6.93
N ASP A 74 8.86 -6.90 -6.19
CA ASP A 74 9.45 -5.66 -6.71
C ASP A 74 10.89 -5.44 -6.20
N ASP A 75 11.55 -6.49 -5.74
CA ASP A 75 12.93 -6.46 -5.23
C ASP A 75 13.91 -5.75 -6.18
N ASN A 76 13.67 -5.85 -7.49
CA ASN A 76 14.51 -5.18 -8.48
C ASN A 76 14.43 -3.64 -8.40
N ILE A 77 13.27 -3.07 -8.09
CA ILE A 77 13.09 -1.61 -8.01
C ILE A 77 13.70 -1.10 -6.72
N THR A 78 13.41 -1.77 -5.60
CA THR A 78 13.98 -1.46 -4.28
C THR A 78 15.50 -1.55 -4.31
N ALA A 79 16.03 -2.65 -4.87
CA ALA A 79 17.46 -2.86 -5.00
C ALA A 79 18.15 -1.82 -5.91
N ARG A 80 17.48 -1.34 -6.95
CA ARG A 80 18.02 -0.27 -7.82
C ARG A 80 18.11 1.07 -7.11
N THR A 81 17.14 1.37 -6.24
CA THR A 81 17.05 2.67 -5.57
C THR A 81 17.90 2.75 -4.30
N PHE A 82 17.96 1.67 -3.52
CA PHE A 82 18.63 1.65 -2.22
C PHE A 82 19.80 0.67 -2.12
N GLY A 83 20.02 -0.16 -3.13
CA GLY A 83 21.01 -1.24 -3.07
C GLY A 83 20.50 -2.46 -2.30
N GLY A 84 21.42 -3.24 -1.74
CA GLY A 84 21.10 -4.43 -0.95
C GLY A 84 20.66 -4.09 0.48
N TYR A 85 20.12 -5.11 1.17
CA TYR A 85 19.75 -4.96 2.58
C TYR A 85 20.99 -4.72 3.45
N VAL A 86 20.96 -3.65 4.20
CA VAL A 86 21.97 -3.32 5.20
C VAL A 86 21.72 -4.11 6.50
N SER A 87 20.46 -4.25 6.88
CA SER A 87 20.03 -5.00 8.05
C SER A 87 18.62 -5.53 7.85
N ILE A 88 18.35 -6.72 8.39
CA ILE A 88 17.02 -7.31 8.44
C ILE A 88 16.71 -7.61 9.90
N TYR A 89 15.63 -7.01 10.39
CA TYR A 89 15.04 -7.28 11.69
C TYR A 89 13.67 -7.86 11.45
N ASP A 90 13.65 -9.18 11.21
CA ASP A 90 12.44 -9.87 10.85
C ASP A 90 11.54 -10.15 12.06
N PHE A 91 10.35 -10.61 11.76
CA PHE A 91 9.33 -10.99 12.72
C PHE A 91 9.81 -12.04 13.73
N LYS A 92 10.57 -13.06 13.28
CA LYS A 92 11.08 -14.09 14.16
C LYS A 92 12.06 -13.52 15.19
N ARG A 93 12.99 -12.70 14.72
CA ARG A 93 13.96 -12.02 15.58
C ARG A 93 13.29 -11.09 16.58
N ALA A 94 12.23 -10.37 16.15
CA ALA A 94 11.48 -9.49 17.05
C ALA A 94 10.80 -10.25 18.19
N VAL A 95 10.31 -11.47 17.93
CA VAL A 95 9.76 -12.36 18.96
C VAL A 95 10.87 -12.91 19.86
N ASP A 96 11.98 -13.37 19.29
CA ASP A 96 13.12 -13.91 20.04
C ASP A 96 13.71 -12.85 21.00
N ASP A 97 13.80 -11.59 20.53
CA ASP A 97 14.25 -10.44 21.32
C ASP A 97 13.17 -9.92 22.30
N ARG A 98 11.98 -10.51 22.33
CA ARG A 98 10.83 -10.08 23.14
C ARG A 98 10.37 -8.64 22.86
N ALA A 99 10.68 -8.12 21.70
CA ALA A 99 10.19 -6.83 21.24
C ALA A 99 8.73 -6.88 20.78
N THR A 100 8.27 -8.05 20.35
CA THR A 100 6.87 -8.34 20.00
C THR A 100 6.44 -9.68 20.59
N VAL A 101 5.13 -9.92 20.58
CA VAL A 101 4.54 -11.20 20.98
C VAL A 101 4.43 -12.14 19.78
N PRO A 102 4.45 -13.47 19.99
CA PRO A 102 4.17 -14.43 18.92
C PRO A 102 2.79 -14.20 18.32
N LEU A 103 2.66 -14.33 16.99
CA LEU A 103 1.38 -14.31 16.31
C LEU A 103 0.91 -15.75 16.07
N TYR A 104 -0.32 -16.01 16.45
CA TYR A 104 -1.01 -17.25 16.14
C TYR A 104 -2.02 -16.96 15.04
N TYR A 105 -1.87 -17.64 13.91
CA TYR A 105 -2.78 -17.49 12.78
C TYR A 105 -3.83 -18.58 12.80
N GLU A 106 -5.10 -18.21 12.98
CA GLU A 106 -6.24 -19.10 12.85
C GLU A 106 -7.02 -18.80 11.57
N ASN A 107 -7.02 -19.75 10.63
CA ASN A 107 -7.82 -19.62 9.42
C ASN A 107 -9.28 -19.99 9.69
N ARG A 108 -10.15 -19.01 9.74
CA ARG A 108 -11.60 -19.17 9.92
C ARG A 108 -12.39 -19.12 8.60
N GLY A 109 -11.71 -19.08 7.46
CA GLY A 109 -12.32 -18.96 6.14
C GLY A 109 -13.31 -20.07 5.82
N GLU A 110 -13.17 -21.26 6.39
CA GLU A 110 -14.12 -22.37 6.18
C GLU A 110 -15.51 -22.08 6.77
N LYS A 111 -15.57 -21.39 7.90
CA LYS A 111 -16.85 -20.97 8.50
C LYS A 111 -17.62 -19.96 7.64
N LEU A 112 -16.96 -19.38 6.64
CA LEU A 112 -17.53 -18.40 5.74
C LEU A 112 -17.87 -18.99 4.34
N LYS A 113 -17.57 -20.26 4.10
CA LYS A 113 -17.82 -20.92 2.79
C LYS A 113 -19.32 -21.02 2.43
N ASP A 114 -20.20 -21.05 3.43
CA ASP A 114 -21.66 -21.09 3.23
C ASP A 114 -22.27 -19.74 2.84
N LEU A 115 -21.44 -18.71 2.71
CA LEU A 115 -21.84 -17.41 2.21
C LEU A 115 -21.87 -17.36 0.67
N LYS A 116 -22.40 -18.40 0.04
CA LYS A 116 -22.92 -18.25 -1.32
C LYS A 116 -24.08 -17.24 -1.19
N ASN A 117 -23.87 -16.05 -1.74
CA ASN A 117 -24.96 -15.07 -1.77
C ASN A 117 -25.83 -15.38 -3.00
N PRO A 118 -26.91 -16.15 -2.87
CA PRO A 118 -27.85 -16.40 -3.97
C PRO A 118 -28.55 -15.10 -4.39
N GLU A 119 -28.53 -14.09 -3.52
CA GLU A 119 -29.16 -12.80 -3.75
C GLU A 119 -28.33 -11.89 -4.67
N ILE A 120 -26.98 -12.10 -4.78
CA ILE A 120 -26.14 -11.30 -5.70
C ILE A 120 -26.62 -11.43 -7.15
N ASN A 121 -26.96 -12.63 -7.59
CA ASN A 121 -27.46 -12.82 -8.94
C ASN A 121 -28.83 -12.15 -9.15
N ALA A 122 -29.68 -12.13 -8.12
CA ALA A 122 -30.95 -11.42 -8.16
C ALA A 122 -30.76 -9.90 -8.10
N GLU A 123 -29.82 -9.41 -7.29
CA GLU A 123 -29.47 -7.99 -7.23
C GLU A 123 -28.84 -7.50 -8.56
N ILE A 124 -27.96 -8.30 -9.19
CA ILE A 124 -27.42 -8.01 -10.51
C ILE A 124 -28.54 -8.00 -11.56
N ALA A 125 -29.44 -8.98 -11.54
CA ALA A 125 -30.58 -9.04 -12.48
C ALA A 125 -31.51 -7.84 -12.29
N ALA A 126 -31.85 -7.46 -11.06
CA ALA A 126 -32.68 -6.30 -10.77
C ALA A 126 -32.01 -4.98 -11.18
N ALA A 127 -30.69 -4.85 -10.98
CA ALA A 127 -29.92 -3.70 -11.44
C ALA A 127 -29.87 -3.61 -12.97
N LEU A 128 -29.76 -4.76 -13.66
CA LEU A 128 -29.82 -4.84 -15.11
C LEU A 128 -31.20 -4.48 -15.67
N GLU A 129 -32.30 -4.92 -14.99
CA GLU A 129 -33.66 -4.54 -15.38
C GLU A 129 -33.95 -3.05 -15.16
N GLN A 130 -33.41 -2.44 -14.08
CA GLN A 130 -33.57 -1.01 -13.82
C GLN A 130 -32.72 -0.14 -14.76
N ALA A 131 -31.68 -0.68 -15.35
CA ALA A 131 -30.77 0.04 -16.24
C ALA A 131 -31.36 0.32 -17.62
N GLY A 132 -32.46 -0.29 -18.03
CA GLY A 132 -33.11 -0.08 -19.32
C GLY A 132 -32.20 -0.43 -20.52
N GLU A 133 -32.38 0.24 -21.65
CA GLU A 133 -31.57 0.06 -22.84
C GLU A 133 -30.14 0.64 -22.65
N MET A 134 -29.25 -0.16 -22.08
CA MET A 134 -27.82 0.14 -22.02
C MET A 134 -27.11 -0.36 -23.28
N ASP A 135 -26.12 0.39 -23.75
CA ASP A 135 -25.21 -0.12 -24.77
C ASP A 135 -24.27 -1.21 -24.19
N ALA A 136 -23.71 -2.03 -25.09
CA ALA A 136 -22.84 -3.14 -24.71
C ALA A 136 -21.62 -2.70 -23.84
N SER A 137 -21.16 -1.44 -23.96
CA SER A 137 -20.03 -0.91 -23.22
C SER A 137 -20.42 -0.53 -21.79
N GLN A 138 -21.63 -0.03 -21.61
CA GLN A 138 -22.21 0.30 -20.32
C GLN A 138 -22.56 -0.97 -19.53
N LEU A 139 -23.09 -1.99 -20.21
CA LEU A 139 -23.37 -3.30 -19.63
C LEU A 139 -22.08 -3.98 -19.11
N ALA A 140 -21.03 -4.00 -19.95
CA ALA A 140 -19.73 -4.57 -19.56
C ALA A 140 -19.07 -3.81 -18.40
N LYS A 141 -19.31 -2.52 -18.27
CA LYS A 141 -18.82 -1.70 -17.14
C LYS A 141 -19.60 -2.01 -15.88
N LEU A 142 -20.91 -2.17 -15.96
CA LEU A 142 -21.79 -2.53 -14.85
C LEU A 142 -21.44 -3.94 -14.33
N GLU A 143 -21.28 -4.92 -15.22
CA GLU A 143 -20.85 -6.28 -14.88
C GLU A 143 -19.49 -6.30 -14.19
N ARG A 144 -18.53 -5.48 -14.65
CA ARG A 144 -17.22 -5.33 -13.99
C ARG A 144 -17.32 -4.66 -12.62
N GLU A 145 -18.24 -3.76 -12.42
CA GLU A 145 -18.45 -3.12 -11.12
C GLU A 145 -19.09 -4.08 -10.12
N PHE A 146 -20.08 -4.85 -10.52
CA PHE A 146 -20.70 -5.87 -9.65
C PHE A 146 -19.79 -7.07 -9.41
N ALA A 147 -18.94 -7.43 -10.36
CA ALA A 147 -17.94 -8.48 -10.22
C ALA A 147 -16.74 -8.06 -9.33
N LYS A 148 -16.66 -6.80 -8.89
CA LYS A 148 -15.61 -6.41 -7.97
C LYS A 148 -15.77 -7.17 -6.66
N GLU A 149 -14.70 -7.84 -6.29
CA GLU A 149 -14.53 -8.58 -5.02
C GLU A 149 -15.01 -7.79 -3.78
N VAL A 150 -14.96 -6.46 -3.87
CA VAL A 150 -15.43 -5.53 -2.85
C VAL A 150 -16.89 -5.74 -2.47
N HIS A 151 -17.80 -5.95 -3.45
CA HIS A 151 -19.22 -6.17 -3.16
C HIS A 151 -19.48 -7.48 -2.43
N LEU A 152 -18.71 -8.53 -2.76
CA LEU A 152 -18.74 -9.78 -2.03
C LEU A 152 -18.20 -9.63 -0.60
N LEU A 153 -17.10 -8.90 -0.45
CA LEU A 153 -16.46 -8.66 0.83
C LEU A 153 -17.30 -7.79 1.76
N THR A 154 -18.04 -6.82 1.22
CA THR A 154 -18.85 -5.86 1.97
C THR A 154 -20.33 -6.25 2.10
N ALA A 155 -20.74 -7.42 1.60
CA ALA A 155 -22.12 -7.88 1.71
C ALA A 155 -22.59 -7.86 3.17
N PRO A 156 -23.77 -7.25 3.50
CA PRO A 156 -24.23 -7.07 4.88
C PRO A 156 -24.33 -8.37 5.67
N LYS A 157 -24.74 -9.45 5.02
CA LYS A 157 -24.83 -10.79 5.62
C LYS A 157 -23.45 -11.30 6.03
N ARG A 158 -22.43 -11.15 5.15
CA ARG A 158 -21.05 -11.52 5.42
C ARG A 158 -20.47 -10.70 6.57
N LEU A 159 -20.63 -9.38 6.52
CA LEU A 159 -20.14 -8.50 7.58
C LEU A 159 -20.75 -8.84 8.93
N ARG A 160 -22.04 -9.18 8.97
CA ARG A 160 -22.73 -9.61 10.22
C ARG A 160 -22.12 -10.89 10.77
N ILE A 161 -21.87 -11.90 9.93
CA ILE A 161 -21.29 -13.17 10.35
C ILE A 161 -19.87 -12.98 10.86
N VAL A 162 -19.04 -12.19 10.13
CA VAL A 162 -17.68 -11.87 10.54
C VAL A 162 -17.68 -11.13 11.88
N ALA A 163 -18.56 -10.13 12.05
CA ALA A 163 -18.66 -9.38 13.29
C ALA A 163 -19.11 -10.27 14.46
N GLN A 164 -20.09 -11.16 14.25
CA GLN A 164 -20.54 -12.10 15.27
C GLN A 164 -19.44 -13.10 15.66
N ASP A 165 -18.69 -13.64 14.68
CA ASP A 165 -17.59 -14.55 14.97
C ASP A 165 -16.48 -13.85 15.72
N PHE A 166 -16.15 -12.61 15.32
CA PHE A 166 -15.16 -11.79 16.00
C PHE A 166 -15.54 -11.51 17.46
N VAL A 167 -16.77 -11.03 17.71
CA VAL A 167 -17.25 -10.75 19.07
C VAL A 167 -17.22 -11.99 19.94
N ARG A 168 -17.73 -13.13 19.42
CA ARG A 168 -17.72 -14.40 20.15
C ARG A 168 -16.30 -14.82 20.51
N HIS A 169 -15.39 -14.80 19.54
CA HIS A 169 -13.99 -15.16 19.79
C HIS A 169 -13.37 -14.30 20.88
N TYR A 170 -13.62 -12.99 20.84
CA TYR A 170 -13.07 -12.06 21.82
C TYR A 170 -13.69 -12.20 23.22
N SER A 171 -14.95 -12.67 23.30
CA SER A 171 -15.63 -12.90 24.57
C SER A 171 -15.24 -14.22 25.22
N ASP A 172 -14.72 -15.17 24.43
CA ASP A 172 -14.34 -16.53 24.90
C ASP A 172 -12.85 -16.61 25.30
N LEU A 173 -12.09 -15.51 25.13
CA LEU A 173 -10.70 -15.34 25.59
C LEU A 173 -10.64 -14.81 27.02
#